data_1d84a5f96ed818920e5870107e1188e9
#
_entry.id   1d84a5f96ed818920e5870107e1188e9
#
_cell.length_a   1.000
_cell.length_b   1.000
_cell.length_c   1.000
_cell.angle_alpha   90.00
_cell.angle_beta   90.00
_cell.angle_gamma   90.00
#
_symmetry.space_group_name_H-M   'P 1'
#
loop_
_entity.id
_entity.type
_entity.pdbx_description
1 polymer ?
#
loop_
_entity_poly.entity_id
_entity_poly.type
_entity_poly.pdbx_seq_one_letter_code
_entity_poly.pdbx_strand_id
1 'polypeptide(L)'
;MAVIAYQYRGELVDQIHRGHIAVTDHTGRILWKLGDPERLTFARSSAKPLQAIPVAESGALEHYGITPQELAVICSSHNGEPFHVKAVESILHKAGLSPCLLYTSDAADD
;
A
#
# COMPACT_ATOMS: atom_id res chain seq x y z
N MET A 1 20.01 13.48 3.31
CA MET A 1 19.44 12.12 3.18
C MET A 1 20.55 11.12 2.97
N ALA A 2 20.48 10.00 3.67
CA ALA A 2 21.43 8.92 3.52
C ALA A 2 21.19 8.13 2.22
N VAL A 3 22.26 7.55 1.65
CA VAL A 3 22.15 6.63 0.51
C VAL A 3 21.60 5.30 1.01
N ILE A 4 20.53 4.81 0.38
CA ILE A 4 19.88 3.56 0.74
C ILE A 4 20.11 2.46 -0.30
N ALA A 5 20.35 2.84 -1.55
CA ALA A 5 20.62 1.87 -2.61
C ALA A 5 21.36 2.52 -3.79
N TYR A 6 22.10 1.69 -4.51
CA TYR A 6 22.68 2.01 -5.80
C TYR A 6 22.07 1.10 -6.87
N GLN A 7 21.73 1.67 -7.99
CA GLN A 7 21.36 0.92 -9.18
C GLN A 7 22.52 0.97 -10.16
N TYR A 8 22.90 -0.18 -10.68
CA TYR A 8 24.01 -0.31 -11.60
C TYR A 8 23.53 -0.63 -13.01
N ARG A 9 24.29 -0.14 -13.98
CA ARG A 9 24.19 -0.55 -15.38
C ARG A 9 25.56 -1.15 -15.75
N GLY A 10 25.64 -2.47 -15.73
CA GLY A 10 26.95 -3.16 -15.77
C GLY A 10 27.73 -2.85 -14.49
N GLU A 11 28.94 -2.32 -14.62
CA GLU A 11 29.80 -1.95 -13.49
C GLU A 11 29.66 -0.47 -13.07
N LEU A 12 28.88 0.32 -13.83
CA LEU A 12 28.71 1.73 -13.57
C LEU A 12 27.45 2.00 -12.73
N VAL A 13 27.57 2.90 -11.76
CA VAL A 13 26.43 3.40 -11.02
C VAL A 13 25.56 4.25 -11.94
N ASP A 14 24.32 3.83 -12.16
CA ASP A 14 23.34 4.51 -13.00
C ASP A 14 22.44 5.43 -12.19
N GLN A 15 21.98 4.98 -11.01
CA GLN A 15 21.14 5.75 -10.12
C GLN A 15 21.56 5.58 -8.66
N ILE A 16 21.35 6.63 -7.90
CA ILE A 16 21.58 6.64 -6.44
C ILE A 16 20.26 6.97 -5.77
N HIS A 17 19.77 6.06 -4.94
CA HIS A 17 18.57 6.24 -4.16
C HIS A 17 18.92 6.71 -2.74
N ARG A 18 18.31 7.80 -2.32
CA ARG A 18 18.50 8.38 -0.99
C ARG A 18 17.20 8.37 -0.22
N GLY A 19 17.27 8.21 1.09
CA GLY A 19 16.07 8.17 1.90
C GLY A 19 16.37 8.00 3.38
N HIS A 20 15.34 7.60 4.09
CA HIS A 20 15.37 7.36 5.54
C HIS A 20 14.75 5.99 5.81
N ILE A 21 15.31 5.27 6.77
CA ILE A 21 14.80 3.96 7.19
C ILE A 21 14.69 3.95 8.71
N ALA A 22 13.59 3.44 9.22
CA ALA A 22 13.43 3.15 10.63
C ALA A 22 12.94 1.72 10.82
N VAL A 23 13.55 1.01 11.74
CA VAL A 23 13.08 -0.30 12.20
C VAL A 23 12.69 -0.15 13.66
N THR A 24 11.45 -0.47 13.98
CA THR A 24 10.91 -0.33 15.33
C THR A 24 10.41 -1.65 15.86
N ASP A 25 10.33 -1.77 17.18
CA ASP A 25 9.57 -2.83 17.82
C ASP A 25 8.07 -2.48 17.89
N HIS A 26 7.28 -3.38 18.48
CA HIS A 26 5.83 -3.21 18.62
C HIS A 26 5.43 -2.05 19.54
N THR A 27 6.35 -1.50 20.32
CA THR A 27 6.11 -0.33 21.20
C THR A 27 6.45 0.99 20.52
N GLY A 28 7.00 0.94 19.29
CA GLY A 28 7.47 2.10 18.57
C GLY A 28 8.91 2.51 18.88
N ARG A 29 9.64 1.72 19.71
CA ARG A 29 11.04 1.98 20.00
C ARG A 29 11.90 1.69 18.77
N ILE A 30 12.76 2.63 18.39
CA ILE A 30 13.68 2.49 17.26
C ILE A 30 14.78 1.50 17.61
N LEU A 31 14.85 0.38 16.89
CA LEU A 31 15.89 -0.64 16.99
C LEU A 31 17.07 -0.35 16.07
N TRP A 32 16.80 0.21 14.91
CA TRP A 32 17.79 0.57 13.92
C TRP A 32 17.27 1.70 13.04
N LYS A 33 18.15 2.56 12.57
CA LYS A 33 17.81 3.66 11.67
C LYS A 33 18.92 3.97 10.68
N LEU A 34 18.52 4.54 9.55
CA LEU A 34 19.41 5.19 8.60
C LEU A 34 18.76 6.53 8.19
N GLY A 35 19.52 7.61 8.26
CA GLY A 35 19.00 8.95 8.05
C GLY A 35 18.17 9.46 9.23
N ASP A 36 17.13 10.24 8.95
CA ASP A 36 16.23 10.81 9.95
C ASP A 36 14.91 10.04 10.03
N PRO A 37 14.70 9.23 11.06
CA PRO A 37 13.48 8.43 11.19
C PRO A 37 12.24 9.26 11.55
N GLU A 38 12.43 10.49 12.00
CA GLU A 38 11.33 11.37 12.40
C GLU A 38 10.95 12.38 11.32
N ARG A 39 11.52 12.23 10.13
CA ARG A 39 11.19 13.10 9.01
C ARG A 39 9.70 13.05 8.69
N LEU A 40 9.09 14.23 8.66
CA LEU A 40 7.69 14.35 8.22
C LEU A 40 7.57 14.05 6.73
N THR A 41 6.67 13.14 6.38
CA THR A 41 6.38 12.75 5.00
C THR A 41 4.95 12.27 4.87
N PHE A 42 4.45 12.24 3.63
CA PHE A 42 3.15 11.63 3.35
C PHE A 42 3.29 10.12 3.23
N ALA A 43 2.42 9.39 3.92
CA ALA A 43 2.41 7.93 3.86
C ALA A 43 1.97 7.40 2.48
N ARG A 44 1.11 8.14 1.77
CA ARG A 44 0.56 7.75 0.47
C ARG A 44 0.03 6.32 0.49
N SER A 45 0.29 5.56 -0.54
CA SER A 45 -0.19 4.17 -0.68
C SER A 45 0.35 3.20 0.37
N SER A 46 1.45 3.54 1.05
CA SER A 46 1.96 2.71 2.15
C SER A 46 1.04 2.68 3.37
N ALA A 47 0.09 3.61 3.47
CA ALA A 47 -0.93 3.61 4.51
C ALA A 47 -2.06 2.61 4.26
N LYS A 48 -2.20 2.06 3.06
CA LYS A 48 -3.36 1.22 2.71
C LYS A 48 -3.51 -0.05 3.56
N PRO A 49 -2.46 -0.79 3.91
CA PRO A 49 -2.60 -1.90 4.84
C PRO A 49 -3.15 -1.48 6.21
N LEU A 50 -2.75 -0.30 6.72
CA LEU A 50 -3.28 0.24 7.96
C LEU A 50 -4.75 0.65 7.82
N GLN A 51 -5.13 1.22 6.68
CA GLN A 51 -6.51 1.58 6.38
C GLN A 51 -7.41 0.35 6.22
N ALA A 52 -6.86 -0.80 5.88
CA ALA A 52 -7.59 -2.05 5.76
C ALA A 52 -7.88 -2.71 7.12
N ILE A 53 -7.20 -2.33 8.19
CA ILE A 53 -7.39 -2.92 9.53
C ILE A 53 -8.85 -2.80 10.00
N PRO A 54 -9.52 -1.63 9.94
CA PRO A 54 -10.93 -1.53 10.32
C PRO A 54 -11.84 -2.45 9.47
N VAL A 55 -11.52 -2.65 8.20
CA VAL A 55 -12.27 -3.56 7.34
C VAL A 55 -12.17 -5.00 7.85
N ALA A 56 -10.96 -5.43 8.23
CA ALA A 56 -10.74 -6.77 8.80
C ALA A 56 -11.42 -6.91 10.17
N GLU A 57 -11.28 -5.91 11.04
CA GLU A 57 -11.85 -5.95 12.39
C GLU A 57 -13.38 -5.87 12.41
N SER A 58 -14.00 -5.28 11.40
CA SER A 58 -15.45 -5.17 11.28
C SER A 58 -16.17 -6.50 11.01
N GLY A 59 -15.43 -7.55 10.64
CA GLY A 59 -15.99 -8.82 10.18
C GLY A 59 -16.42 -8.81 8.71
N ALA A 60 -16.15 -7.75 7.97
CA ALA A 60 -16.56 -7.63 6.57
C ALA A 60 -15.91 -8.68 5.67
N LEU A 61 -14.69 -9.11 5.98
CA LEU A 61 -13.98 -10.11 5.19
C LEU A 61 -14.74 -11.44 5.17
N GLU A 62 -15.17 -11.92 6.33
CA GLU A 62 -15.96 -13.14 6.45
C GLU A 62 -17.36 -12.95 5.93
N HIS A 63 -18.01 -11.82 6.25
CA HIS A 63 -19.38 -11.55 5.88
C HIS A 63 -19.58 -11.56 4.35
N TYR A 64 -18.65 -10.95 3.62
CA TYR A 64 -18.71 -10.87 2.15
C TYR A 64 -17.89 -11.96 1.45
N GLY A 65 -17.23 -12.84 2.18
CA GLY A 65 -16.42 -13.91 1.61
C GLY A 65 -15.22 -13.40 0.81
N ILE A 66 -14.53 -12.40 1.34
CA ILE A 66 -13.36 -11.78 0.68
C ILE A 66 -12.18 -12.77 0.71
N THR A 67 -11.62 -13.03 -0.47
CA THR A 67 -10.46 -13.92 -0.62
C THR A 67 -9.16 -13.22 -0.23
N PRO A 68 -8.06 -13.96 0.06
CA PRO A 68 -6.74 -13.36 0.29
C PRO A 68 -6.27 -12.48 -0.86
N GLN A 69 -6.55 -12.84 -2.12
CA GLN A 69 -6.20 -12.05 -3.29
C GLN A 69 -6.98 -10.73 -3.34
N GLU A 70 -8.26 -10.76 -3.00
CA GLU A 70 -9.09 -9.57 -2.90
C GLU A 70 -8.63 -8.66 -1.76
N LEU A 71 -8.28 -9.22 -0.60
CA LEU A 71 -7.71 -8.45 0.50
C LEU A 71 -6.39 -7.79 0.10
N ALA A 72 -5.54 -8.48 -0.65
CA ALA A 72 -4.31 -7.91 -1.17
C ALA A 72 -4.55 -6.67 -2.03
N VAL A 73 -5.60 -6.70 -2.87
CA VAL A 73 -6.01 -5.53 -3.67
C VAL A 73 -6.53 -4.40 -2.78
N ILE A 74 -7.28 -4.69 -1.73
CA ILE A 74 -7.75 -3.70 -0.75
C ILE A 74 -6.57 -2.98 -0.10
N CYS A 75 -5.48 -3.70 0.16
CA CYS A 75 -4.27 -3.16 0.80
C CYS A 75 -3.29 -2.47 -0.16
N SER A 76 -3.62 -2.36 -1.44
CA SER A 76 -2.65 -1.94 -2.46
C SER A 76 -3.14 -0.82 -3.36
N SER A 77 -2.20 -0.16 -4.01
CA SER A 77 -2.42 0.60 -5.24
C SER A 77 -2.02 -0.26 -6.44
N HIS A 78 -2.71 -0.09 -7.56
CA HIS A 78 -2.47 -0.91 -8.75
C HIS A 78 -2.67 -0.13 -10.05
N ASN A 79 -2.20 -0.70 -11.15
CA ASN A 79 -2.23 -0.09 -12.48
C ASN A 79 -3.49 -0.43 -13.28
N GLY A 80 -4.48 -1.10 -12.68
CA GLY A 80 -5.69 -1.51 -13.39
C GLY A 80 -5.45 -2.64 -14.39
N GLU A 81 -4.49 -3.51 -14.14
CA GLU A 81 -4.32 -4.71 -14.97
C GLU A 81 -5.55 -5.63 -14.85
N PRO A 82 -5.80 -6.50 -15.83
CA PRO A 82 -7.03 -7.31 -15.86
C PRO A 82 -7.31 -8.08 -14.57
N PHE A 83 -6.28 -8.63 -13.93
CA PHE A 83 -6.47 -9.34 -12.65
C PHE A 83 -6.79 -8.40 -11.48
N HIS A 84 -6.31 -7.17 -11.50
CA HIS A 84 -6.70 -6.16 -10.51
C HIS A 84 -8.17 -5.77 -10.67
N VAL A 85 -8.56 -5.45 -11.89
CA VAL A 85 -9.96 -5.07 -12.21
C VAL A 85 -10.92 -6.20 -11.83
N LYS A 86 -10.57 -7.44 -12.18
CA LYS A 86 -11.37 -8.61 -11.82
C LYS A 86 -11.54 -8.77 -10.31
N ALA A 87 -10.48 -8.55 -9.54
CA ALA A 87 -10.56 -8.64 -8.08
C ALA A 87 -11.45 -7.54 -7.50
N VAL A 88 -11.33 -6.30 -7.98
CA VAL A 88 -12.17 -5.17 -7.53
C VAL A 88 -13.65 -5.42 -7.88
N GLU A 89 -13.94 -5.85 -9.10
CA GLU A 89 -15.31 -6.18 -9.52
C GLU A 89 -15.91 -7.30 -8.68
N SER A 90 -15.12 -8.31 -8.34
CA SER A 90 -15.55 -9.40 -7.47
C SER A 90 -15.90 -8.89 -6.07
N ILE A 91 -15.08 -8.03 -5.47
CA ILE A 91 -15.36 -7.41 -4.17
C ILE A 91 -16.66 -6.63 -4.21
N LEU A 92 -16.83 -5.78 -5.21
CA LEU A 92 -18.04 -4.95 -5.36
C LEU A 92 -19.27 -5.81 -5.54
N HIS A 93 -19.20 -6.84 -6.38
CA HIS A 93 -20.31 -7.78 -6.59
C HIS A 93 -20.71 -8.49 -5.30
N LYS A 94 -19.74 -8.98 -4.52
CA LYS A 94 -19.99 -9.61 -3.21
C LYS A 94 -20.66 -8.66 -2.22
N ALA A 95 -20.31 -7.37 -2.28
CA ALA A 95 -20.91 -6.34 -1.43
C ALA A 95 -22.26 -5.81 -1.96
N GLY A 96 -22.73 -6.30 -3.10
CA GLY A 96 -23.97 -5.82 -3.73
C GLY A 96 -23.84 -4.43 -4.33
N LEU A 97 -22.63 -4.04 -4.72
CA LEU A 97 -22.30 -2.72 -5.24
C LEU A 97 -21.90 -2.79 -6.72
N SER A 98 -21.81 -1.63 -7.35
CA SER A 98 -21.36 -1.49 -8.74
C SER A 98 -20.15 -0.58 -8.84
N PRO A 99 -19.33 -0.68 -9.92
CA PRO A 99 -18.18 0.19 -10.13
C PRO A 99 -18.50 1.69 -10.14
N CYS A 100 -19.73 2.07 -10.43
CA CYS A 100 -20.16 3.46 -10.44
C CYS A 100 -19.95 4.17 -9.10
N LEU A 101 -19.94 3.42 -7.98
CA LEU A 101 -19.70 3.97 -6.64
C LEU A 101 -18.25 4.35 -6.39
N LEU A 102 -17.33 3.89 -7.24
CA LEU A 102 -15.92 4.22 -7.12
C LEU A 102 -15.54 5.52 -7.83
N TYR A 103 -16.49 6.17 -8.47
CA TYR A 103 -16.22 7.46 -9.09
C TYR A 103 -15.91 8.51 -8.04
N THR A 104 -14.69 9.08 -8.12
CA THR A 104 -14.28 10.23 -7.32
C THR A 104 -13.54 11.21 -8.22
N SER A 105 -13.73 12.52 -7.97
CA SER A 105 -13.04 13.57 -8.72
C SER A 105 -11.55 13.65 -8.41
N ASP A 106 -11.11 13.15 -7.26
CA ASP A 106 -9.76 13.27 -6.73
C ASP A 106 -9.00 11.95 -6.72
N ALA A 107 -9.47 10.96 -7.45
CA ALA A 107 -8.83 9.63 -7.52
C ALA A 107 -7.38 9.68 -8.01
N ALA A 108 -6.98 10.73 -8.71
CA ALA A 108 -5.63 10.92 -9.21
C ALA A 108 -4.63 11.32 -8.10
N ASP A 109 -5.08 11.66 -6.92
CA ASP A 109 -4.22 12.10 -5.82
C ASP A 109 -3.59 10.95 -5.03
N ASP A 110 -3.89 9.74 -5.38
CA ASP A 110 -3.35 8.52 -4.77
C ASP A 110 -1.89 8.22 -5.16
#